data_3dd2f07c35c4549d8775bfa0e83fdd7c
#
_entry.id   3dd2f07c35c4549d8775bfa0e83fdd7c
#
_cell.length_a   1.000
_cell.length_b   1.000
_cell.length_c   1.000
_cell.angle_alpha   90.00
_cell.angle_beta   90.00
_cell.angle_gamma   90.00
#
_symmetry.space_group_name_H-M   'P 1'
#
loop_
_entity.id
_entity.type
_entity.pdbx_description
1 polymer ?
#
loop_
_entity_poly.entity_id
_entity_poly.type
_entity_poly.pdbx_seq_one_letter_code
_entity_poly.pdbx_strand_id
1 'polypeptide(L)'
;MEQLAGRVAVVTGGANGIGRGIVEALLEEGARVVVADIERSVLDAAIAELERHGDVRGVVTDVSEPESVEALADDVFATEGACHLLFNNAGVTSGGGGKPWEQEANDWRWCFSVNVFGVANGVLAFVPRMLESGEEGHVVNTSSGDGGIAPVPYASIYASSKAAVSCFTEALAHQFVATGASLKASVLYPGGGLLDTGLWTAQRNRPAELERTKPRPPAPGTTFAEFKASLEAAGRDVTVVDLRELGRFVLRGVKAGQFVIGHDLDEAGQLLHARADAIAKGELPSAARI
;
A
#
# COMPACT_ATOMS: atom_id res chain seq x y z
N MET A 1 8.35 18.47 -2.63
CA MET A 1 8.38 18.73 -1.15
C MET A 1 9.71 18.28 -0.60
N GLU A 2 10.64 19.20 -0.31
CA GLU A 2 12.01 18.84 0.13
C GLU A 2 12.12 18.69 1.64
N GLN A 3 11.37 19.49 2.41
CA GLN A 3 11.37 19.47 3.87
C GLN A 3 10.07 18.88 4.40
N LEU A 4 10.20 17.91 5.30
CA LEU A 4 9.07 17.23 5.94
C LEU A 4 8.87 17.65 7.40
N ALA A 5 9.83 18.34 8.01
CA ALA A 5 9.73 18.83 9.38
C ALA A 5 8.48 19.70 9.58
N GLY A 6 7.65 19.35 10.58
CA GLY A 6 6.39 20.01 10.87
C GLY A 6 5.23 19.72 9.90
N ARG A 7 5.47 19.02 8.78
CA ARG A 7 4.40 18.59 7.88
C ARG A 7 3.56 17.49 8.50
N VAL A 8 2.27 17.51 8.23
CA VAL A 8 1.33 16.47 8.72
C VAL A 8 1.25 15.35 7.70
N ALA A 9 1.47 14.14 8.16
CA ALA A 9 1.37 12.92 7.37
C ALA A 9 0.32 11.98 7.95
N VAL A 10 -0.49 11.38 7.09
CA VAL A 10 -1.44 10.31 7.43
C VAL A 10 -0.98 9.03 6.77
N VAL A 11 -0.86 7.93 7.54
CA VAL A 11 -0.44 6.62 7.03
C VAL A 11 -1.48 5.57 7.41
N THR A 12 -2.21 5.05 6.42
CA THR A 12 -3.15 3.95 6.65
C THR A 12 -2.41 2.60 6.68
N GLY A 13 -2.84 1.68 7.58
CA GLY A 13 -2.09 0.44 7.85
C GLY A 13 -0.69 0.75 8.41
N GLY A 14 -0.58 1.82 9.21
CA GLY A 14 0.69 2.34 9.67
C GLY A 14 1.21 1.72 10.97
N ALA A 15 0.44 0.84 11.62
CA ALA A 15 0.86 0.25 12.89
C ALA A 15 1.90 -0.87 12.73
N ASN A 16 1.99 -1.49 11.55
CA ASN A 16 2.98 -2.53 11.27
C ASN A 16 3.47 -2.52 9.81
N GLY A 17 4.41 -3.43 9.49
CA GLY A 17 4.84 -3.67 8.13
C GLY A 17 5.44 -2.44 7.43
N ILE A 18 5.13 -2.29 6.14
CA ILE A 18 5.61 -1.18 5.29
C ILE A 18 5.15 0.17 5.86
N GLY A 19 3.88 0.26 6.26
CA GLY A 19 3.32 1.48 6.86
C GLY A 19 4.09 1.92 8.09
N ARG A 20 4.45 1.00 8.98
CA ARG A 20 5.29 1.26 10.15
C ARG A 20 6.67 1.81 9.76
N GLY A 21 7.31 1.21 8.77
CA GLY A 21 8.60 1.70 8.26
C GLY A 21 8.50 3.12 7.68
N ILE A 22 7.40 3.45 6.98
CA ILE A 22 7.13 4.81 6.50
C ILE A 22 6.93 5.79 7.66
N VAL A 23 6.15 5.40 8.69
CA VAL A 23 5.92 6.21 9.90
C VAL A 23 7.25 6.52 10.60
N GLU A 24 8.09 5.52 10.82
CA GLU A 24 9.41 5.71 11.45
C GLU A 24 10.29 6.68 10.66
N ALA A 25 10.34 6.53 9.34
CA ALA A 25 11.10 7.44 8.48
C ALA A 25 10.53 8.87 8.49
N LEU A 26 9.20 9.05 8.56
CA LEU A 26 8.56 10.37 8.67
C LEU A 26 8.91 11.05 9.99
N LEU A 27 8.91 10.31 11.10
CA LEU A 27 9.30 10.82 12.41
C LEU A 27 10.78 11.24 12.45
N GLU A 28 11.67 10.48 11.81
CA GLU A 28 13.08 10.84 11.65
C GLU A 28 13.29 12.18 10.91
N GLU A 29 12.39 12.50 9.97
CA GLU A 29 12.38 13.77 9.24
C GLU A 29 11.65 14.90 9.98
N GLY A 30 11.15 14.65 11.19
CA GLY A 30 10.44 15.62 12.02
C GLY A 30 9.02 15.93 11.56
N ALA A 31 8.39 15.04 10.81
CA ALA A 31 6.98 15.17 10.47
C ALA A 31 6.08 14.85 11.68
N ARG A 32 4.87 15.41 11.68
CA ARG A 32 3.79 15.04 12.58
C ARG A 32 2.97 13.93 11.92
N VAL A 33 2.81 12.79 12.59
CA VAL A 33 2.27 11.60 11.93
C VAL A 33 0.99 11.11 12.60
N VAL A 34 -0.07 10.95 11.80
CA VAL A 34 -1.30 10.27 12.21
C VAL A 34 -1.28 8.87 11.62
N VAL A 35 -1.21 7.87 12.49
CA VAL A 35 -1.25 6.45 12.13
C VAL A 35 -2.69 5.98 12.16
N ALA A 36 -3.21 5.54 11.02
CA ALA A 36 -4.54 4.94 10.92
C ALA A 36 -4.43 3.42 10.75
N ASP A 37 -5.06 2.66 11.61
CA ASP A 37 -5.06 1.19 11.53
C ASP A 37 -6.37 0.61 12.07
N ILE A 38 -6.78 -0.55 11.56
CA ILE A 38 -8.00 -1.21 12.01
C ILE A 38 -7.82 -1.96 13.34
N GLU A 39 -6.59 -2.37 13.65
CA GLU A 39 -6.27 -3.19 14.83
C GLU A 39 -5.91 -2.33 16.04
N ARG A 40 -6.89 -1.99 16.87
CA ARG A 40 -6.72 -1.15 18.06
C ARG A 40 -5.49 -1.54 18.90
N SER A 41 -5.37 -2.80 19.27
CA SER A 41 -4.28 -3.25 20.17
C SER A 41 -2.88 -3.13 19.52
N VAL A 42 -2.80 -3.37 18.20
CA VAL A 42 -1.55 -3.22 17.45
C VAL A 42 -1.20 -1.74 17.30
N LEU A 43 -2.21 -0.90 17.04
CA LEU A 43 -2.07 0.55 16.94
C LEU A 43 -1.60 1.14 18.26
N ASP A 44 -2.27 0.82 19.39
CA ASP A 44 -1.91 1.35 20.71
C ASP A 44 -0.48 0.96 21.09
N ALA A 45 -0.07 -0.30 20.85
CA ALA A 45 1.30 -0.75 21.07
C ALA A 45 2.31 -0.01 20.17
N ALA A 46 1.97 0.19 18.89
CA ALA A 46 2.82 0.91 17.96
C ALA A 46 3.02 2.37 18.37
N ILE A 47 1.96 3.07 18.79
CA ILE A 47 2.04 4.46 19.26
C ILE A 47 2.91 4.59 20.50
N ALA A 48 2.71 3.73 21.52
CA ALA A 48 3.51 3.72 22.74
C ALA A 48 5.03 3.55 22.49
N GLU A 49 5.40 2.87 21.40
CA GLU A 49 6.78 2.76 20.97
C GLU A 49 7.26 3.97 20.17
N LEU A 50 6.41 4.54 19.32
CA LEU A 50 6.78 5.58 18.36
C LEU A 50 6.81 6.98 18.98
N GLU A 51 5.99 7.27 19.99
CA GLU A 51 5.89 8.60 20.63
C GLU A 51 7.23 9.12 21.20
N ARG A 52 8.16 8.23 21.53
CA ARG A 52 9.52 8.60 21.93
C ARG A 52 10.41 9.08 20.78
N HIS A 53 9.97 8.90 19.53
CA HIS A 53 10.73 9.27 18.33
C HIS A 53 10.23 10.55 17.67
N GLY A 54 9.04 11.04 18.03
CA GLY A 54 8.48 12.26 17.48
C GLY A 54 6.99 12.43 17.74
N ASP A 55 6.39 13.39 17.06
CA ASP A 55 4.98 13.73 17.19
C ASP A 55 4.12 12.73 16.39
N VAL A 56 3.51 11.80 17.10
CA VAL A 56 2.72 10.72 16.52
C VAL A 56 1.49 10.42 17.36
N ARG A 57 0.37 10.15 16.70
CA ARG A 57 -0.85 9.64 17.32
C ARG A 57 -1.54 8.61 16.47
N GLY A 58 -2.43 7.84 17.08
CA GLY A 58 -3.17 6.76 16.42
C GLY A 58 -4.67 7.06 16.31
N VAL A 59 -5.27 6.66 15.18
CA VAL A 59 -6.72 6.69 14.96
C VAL A 59 -7.16 5.33 14.43
N VAL A 60 -8.11 4.67 15.11
CA VAL A 60 -8.66 3.40 14.62
C VAL A 60 -9.53 3.67 13.40
N THR A 61 -9.19 3.05 12.29
CA THR A 61 -9.83 3.32 11.00
C THR A 61 -9.93 2.03 10.18
N ASP A 62 -11.14 1.73 9.72
CA ASP A 62 -11.37 0.75 8.68
C ASP A 62 -11.44 1.47 7.33
N VAL A 63 -10.43 1.28 6.48
CA VAL A 63 -10.36 1.96 5.19
C VAL A 63 -11.40 1.46 4.19
N SER A 64 -11.99 0.28 4.41
CA SER A 64 -13.06 -0.27 3.56
C SER A 64 -14.40 0.46 3.76
N GLU A 65 -14.56 1.18 4.88
CA GLU A 65 -15.77 1.90 5.25
C GLU A 65 -15.59 3.42 4.99
N PRO A 66 -16.31 3.99 4.01
CA PRO A 66 -16.17 5.41 3.66
C PRO A 66 -16.35 6.37 4.85
N GLU A 67 -17.35 6.09 5.71
CA GLU A 67 -17.65 6.90 6.89
C GLU A 67 -16.50 6.88 7.92
N SER A 68 -15.78 5.76 8.03
CA SER A 68 -14.60 5.65 8.91
C SER A 68 -13.43 6.50 8.40
N VAL A 69 -13.24 6.54 7.08
CA VAL A 69 -12.18 7.36 6.45
C VAL A 69 -12.54 8.84 6.49
N GLU A 70 -13.82 9.20 6.29
CA GLU A 70 -14.27 10.59 6.43
C GLU A 70 -14.08 11.08 7.86
N ALA A 71 -14.44 10.27 8.88
CA ALA A 71 -14.21 10.58 10.28
C ALA A 71 -12.71 10.76 10.61
N LEU A 72 -11.83 9.94 10.01
CA LEU A 72 -10.38 10.13 10.10
C LEU A 72 -9.95 11.48 9.53
N ALA A 73 -10.45 11.85 8.35
CA ALA A 73 -10.14 13.12 7.73
C ALA A 73 -10.64 14.29 8.59
N ASP A 74 -11.89 14.23 9.10
CA ASP A 74 -12.43 15.24 10.01
C ASP A 74 -11.55 15.45 11.24
N ASP A 75 -11.13 14.36 11.88
CA ASP A 75 -10.26 14.39 13.05
C ASP A 75 -8.89 15.00 12.72
N VAL A 76 -8.28 14.61 11.59
CA VAL A 76 -6.97 15.13 11.16
C VAL A 76 -7.04 16.63 10.88
N PHE A 77 -8.00 17.10 10.10
CA PHE A 77 -8.09 18.52 9.77
C PHE A 77 -8.51 19.37 10.97
N ALA A 78 -9.34 18.85 11.88
CA ALA A 78 -9.70 19.54 13.11
C ALA A 78 -8.54 19.65 14.11
N THR A 79 -7.71 18.61 14.23
CA THR A 79 -6.64 18.53 15.24
C THR A 79 -5.32 19.09 14.72
N GLU A 80 -4.95 18.73 13.50
CA GLU A 80 -3.66 19.08 12.89
C GLU A 80 -3.73 20.34 12.01
N GLY A 81 -4.94 20.71 11.58
CA GLY A 81 -5.17 21.85 10.69
C GLY A 81 -4.88 21.60 9.22
N ALA A 82 -4.15 20.54 8.89
CA ALA A 82 -3.75 20.21 7.51
C ALA A 82 -3.42 18.73 7.34
N CYS A 83 -3.41 18.25 6.09
CA CYS A 83 -2.75 17.02 5.68
C CYS A 83 -1.87 17.33 4.47
N HIS A 84 -0.55 17.10 4.58
CA HIS A 84 0.41 17.35 3.51
C HIS A 84 0.83 16.08 2.79
N LEU A 85 0.85 14.96 3.51
CA LEU A 85 1.26 13.66 3.01
C LEU A 85 0.17 12.64 3.34
N LEU A 86 -0.41 12.03 2.32
CA LEU A 86 -1.37 10.93 2.47
C LEU A 86 -0.77 9.65 1.93
N PHE A 87 -0.52 8.67 2.79
CA PHE A 87 -0.09 7.33 2.41
C PHE A 87 -1.26 6.36 2.52
N ASN A 88 -1.90 6.06 1.40
CA ASN A 88 -2.88 4.98 1.29
C ASN A 88 -2.12 3.66 1.17
N ASN A 89 -1.75 3.09 2.32
CA ASN A 89 -0.88 1.93 2.40
C ASN A 89 -1.60 0.68 2.92
N ALA A 90 -2.71 0.80 3.65
CA ALA A 90 -3.48 -0.34 4.12
C ALA A 90 -3.81 -1.31 2.98
N GLY A 91 -3.64 -2.61 3.24
CA GLY A 91 -3.89 -3.62 2.22
C GLY A 91 -3.93 -5.03 2.78
N VAL A 92 -4.63 -5.90 2.05
CA VAL A 92 -4.80 -7.30 2.39
C VAL A 92 -4.56 -8.19 1.18
N THR A 93 -4.25 -9.47 1.41
CA THR A 93 -4.35 -10.51 0.39
C THR A 93 -5.71 -11.21 0.48
N SER A 94 -6.12 -11.85 -0.60
CA SER A 94 -7.35 -12.68 -0.59
C SER A 94 -7.21 -13.99 0.21
N GLY A 95 -6.13 -14.14 0.99
CA GLY A 95 -5.90 -15.32 1.85
C GLY A 95 -5.23 -16.49 1.15
N GLY A 96 -4.23 -16.19 0.34
CA GLY A 96 -3.39 -17.18 -0.35
C GLY A 96 -3.72 -17.35 -1.82
N GLY A 97 -2.83 -18.06 -2.50
CA GLY A 97 -2.92 -18.33 -3.92
C GLY A 97 -4.03 -19.31 -4.29
N GLY A 98 -4.21 -19.54 -5.57
CA GLY A 98 -5.14 -20.51 -6.12
C GLY A 98 -5.61 -20.12 -7.51
N LYS A 99 -6.29 -21.05 -8.17
CA LYS A 99 -6.80 -20.79 -9.51
C LYS A 99 -7.98 -19.80 -9.43
N PRO A 100 -8.13 -18.89 -10.41
CA PRO A 100 -9.19 -17.88 -10.39
C PRO A 100 -10.59 -18.45 -10.19
N TRP A 101 -10.90 -19.62 -10.73
CA TRP A 101 -12.22 -20.27 -10.63
C TRP A 101 -12.43 -21.06 -9.31
N GLU A 102 -11.44 -21.14 -8.45
CA GLU A 102 -11.52 -21.71 -7.10
C GLU A 102 -11.73 -20.63 -6.03
N GLN A 103 -11.71 -19.35 -6.44
CA GLN A 103 -11.97 -18.22 -5.55
C GLN A 103 -13.48 -18.02 -5.35
N GLU A 104 -13.85 -17.42 -4.23
CA GLU A 104 -15.24 -17.09 -3.93
C GLU A 104 -15.50 -15.58 -4.11
N ALA A 105 -16.75 -15.21 -4.32
CA ALA A 105 -17.14 -13.80 -4.46
C ALA A 105 -16.71 -12.95 -3.26
N ASN A 106 -16.73 -13.52 -2.05
CA ASN A 106 -16.30 -12.84 -0.83
C ASN A 106 -14.78 -12.56 -0.80
N ASP A 107 -13.95 -13.39 -1.46
CA ASP A 107 -12.52 -13.11 -1.60
C ASP A 107 -12.28 -11.84 -2.42
N TRP A 108 -13.04 -11.66 -3.52
CA TRP A 108 -13.01 -10.46 -4.35
C TRP A 108 -13.52 -9.24 -3.60
N ARG A 109 -14.69 -9.36 -2.95
CA ARG A 109 -15.30 -8.25 -2.21
C ARG A 109 -14.36 -7.72 -1.14
N TRP A 110 -13.83 -8.60 -0.29
CA TRP A 110 -12.93 -8.20 0.78
C TRP A 110 -11.62 -7.58 0.27
N CYS A 111 -10.96 -8.23 -0.67
CA CYS A 111 -9.69 -7.71 -1.18
C CYS A 111 -9.86 -6.35 -1.88
N PHE A 112 -10.93 -6.18 -2.65
CA PHE A 112 -11.20 -4.91 -3.34
C PHE A 112 -11.71 -3.83 -2.39
N SER A 113 -12.52 -4.16 -1.38
CA SER A 113 -12.98 -3.16 -0.41
C SER A 113 -11.81 -2.49 0.32
N VAL A 114 -10.79 -3.25 0.70
CA VAL A 114 -9.60 -2.70 1.35
C VAL A 114 -8.62 -2.09 0.34
N ASN A 115 -8.17 -2.86 -0.65
CA ASN A 115 -7.05 -2.46 -1.49
C ASN A 115 -7.41 -1.36 -2.51
N VAL A 116 -8.64 -1.37 -3.04
CA VAL A 116 -9.07 -0.44 -4.09
C VAL A 116 -9.97 0.63 -3.52
N PHE A 117 -11.07 0.24 -2.88
CA PHE A 117 -12.00 1.22 -2.31
C PHE A 117 -11.37 1.95 -1.12
N GLY A 118 -10.52 1.30 -0.30
CA GLY A 118 -9.78 1.99 0.76
C GLY A 118 -8.88 3.11 0.24
N VAL A 119 -8.20 2.89 -0.89
CA VAL A 119 -7.41 3.94 -1.56
C VAL A 119 -8.33 5.05 -2.11
N ALA A 120 -9.44 4.68 -2.74
CA ALA A 120 -10.41 5.64 -3.26
C ALA A 120 -11.04 6.48 -2.14
N ASN A 121 -11.43 5.85 -1.01
CA ASN A 121 -11.97 6.53 0.16
C ASN A 121 -10.96 7.55 0.73
N GLY A 122 -9.68 7.16 0.84
CA GLY A 122 -8.61 8.09 1.25
C GLY A 122 -8.51 9.30 0.32
N VAL A 123 -8.54 9.09 -0.99
CA VAL A 123 -8.50 10.19 -1.97
C VAL A 123 -9.76 11.07 -1.86
N LEU A 124 -10.94 10.47 -1.73
CA LEU A 124 -12.21 11.22 -1.63
C LEU A 124 -12.30 12.08 -0.37
N ALA A 125 -11.85 11.57 0.78
CA ALA A 125 -11.94 12.28 2.05
C ALA A 125 -10.85 13.37 2.21
N PHE A 126 -9.63 13.11 1.73
CA PHE A 126 -8.49 13.99 2.00
C PHE A 126 -8.19 14.97 0.86
N VAL A 127 -8.19 14.51 -0.40
CA VAL A 127 -7.70 15.33 -1.53
C VAL A 127 -8.48 16.63 -1.73
N PRO A 128 -9.83 16.70 -1.63
CA PRO A 128 -10.53 17.97 -1.75
C PRO A 128 -10.05 19.00 -0.72
N ARG A 129 -9.86 18.59 0.53
CA ARG A 129 -9.41 19.47 1.63
C ARG A 129 -7.93 19.86 1.46
N MET A 130 -7.09 18.94 0.98
CA MET A 130 -5.69 19.25 0.63
C MET A 130 -5.61 20.29 -0.51
N LEU A 131 -6.50 20.21 -1.51
CA LEU A 131 -6.59 21.18 -2.60
C LEU A 131 -7.08 22.55 -2.12
N GLU A 132 -8.08 22.58 -1.23
CA GLU A 132 -8.61 23.80 -0.63
C GLU A 132 -7.55 24.56 0.18
N SER A 133 -6.63 23.87 0.85
CA SER A 133 -5.53 24.52 1.56
C SER A 133 -4.57 25.27 0.64
N GLY A 134 -4.45 24.88 -0.61
CA GLY A 134 -3.48 25.41 -1.57
C GLY A 134 -2.03 25.08 -1.24
N GLU A 135 -1.77 24.34 -0.16
CA GLU A 135 -0.42 23.95 0.25
C GLU A 135 0.16 22.83 -0.64
N GLU A 136 1.48 22.75 -0.68
CA GLU A 136 2.15 21.62 -1.35
C GLU A 136 1.86 20.31 -0.61
N GLY A 137 1.39 19.32 -1.34
CA GLY A 137 1.08 18.01 -0.77
C GLY A 137 1.42 16.85 -1.70
N HIS A 138 1.37 15.62 -1.14
CA HIS A 138 1.70 14.41 -1.87
C HIS A 138 0.83 13.23 -1.43
N VAL A 139 0.20 12.57 -2.38
CA VAL A 139 -0.55 11.32 -2.18
C VAL A 139 0.30 10.15 -2.66
N VAL A 140 0.52 9.17 -1.80
CA VAL A 140 1.25 7.94 -2.15
C VAL A 140 0.31 6.74 -1.99
N ASN A 141 0.06 6.04 -3.07
CA ASN A 141 -0.78 4.84 -3.08
C ASN A 141 0.09 3.59 -3.21
N THR A 142 0.00 2.69 -2.23
CA THR A 142 0.77 1.45 -2.21
C THR A 142 0.13 0.39 -3.11
N SER A 143 0.76 0.16 -4.25
CA SER A 143 0.45 -0.93 -5.16
C SER A 143 1.37 -2.13 -4.90
N SER A 144 1.72 -2.88 -5.93
CA SER A 144 2.68 -3.99 -5.93
C SER A 144 3.19 -4.20 -7.34
N GLY A 145 4.41 -4.70 -7.50
CA GLY A 145 4.87 -5.26 -8.76
C GLY A 145 3.92 -6.34 -9.28
N ASP A 146 3.32 -7.11 -8.36
CA ASP A 146 2.26 -8.08 -8.63
C ASP A 146 0.98 -7.35 -9.06
N GLY A 147 0.70 -7.30 -10.32
CA GLY A 147 -0.44 -6.62 -10.92
C GLY A 147 -0.11 -5.23 -11.48
N GLY A 148 0.66 -4.40 -10.77
CA GLY A 148 1.07 -3.08 -11.27
C GLY A 148 2.04 -3.16 -12.44
N ILE A 149 2.98 -4.10 -12.41
CA ILE A 149 3.95 -4.36 -13.48
C ILE A 149 3.53 -5.57 -14.32
N ALA A 150 3.28 -6.70 -13.67
CA ALA A 150 2.87 -7.93 -14.36
C ALA A 150 1.87 -8.75 -13.53
N PRO A 151 0.96 -9.50 -14.18
CA PRO A 151 0.04 -10.36 -13.46
C PRO A 151 0.78 -11.55 -12.85
N VAL A 152 0.33 -11.97 -11.65
CA VAL A 152 0.79 -13.18 -10.98
C VAL A 152 -0.31 -14.24 -11.08
N PRO A 153 -0.07 -15.39 -11.74
CA PRO A 153 -1.11 -16.35 -12.06
C PRO A 153 -1.89 -16.87 -10.85
N TYR A 154 -1.23 -17.09 -9.72
CA TYR A 154 -1.84 -17.66 -8.52
C TYR A 154 -2.33 -16.64 -7.49
N ALA A 155 -2.17 -15.34 -7.77
CA ALA A 155 -2.62 -14.25 -6.92
C ALA A 155 -3.57 -13.31 -7.68
N SER A 156 -4.47 -13.85 -8.50
CA SER A 156 -5.27 -13.10 -9.47
C SER A 156 -6.09 -11.96 -8.83
N ILE A 157 -6.70 -12.18 -7.67
CA ILE A 157 -7.51 -11.16 -6.98
C ILE A 157 -6.60 -10.03 -6.48
N TYR A 158 -5.54 -10.37 -5.78
CA TYR A 158 -4.57 -9.38 -5.28
C TYR A 158 -3.94 -8.60 -6.42
N ALA A 159 -3.41 -9.29 -7.43
CA ALA A 159 -2.79 -8.65 -8.60
C ALA A 159 -3.78 -7.73 -9.34
N SER A 160 -5.04 -8.15 -9.52
CA SER A 160 -6.07 -7.30 -10.11
C SER A 160 -6.34 -6.05 -9.27
N SER A 161 -6.40 -6.17 -7.94
CA SER A 161 -6.59 -5.02 -7.05
C SER A 161 -5.42 -4.03 -7.12
N LYS A 162 -4.18 -4.53 -7.21
CA LYS A 162 -2.98 -3.68 -7.29
C LYS A 162 -2.81 -3.05 -8.67
N ALA A 163 -3.23 -3.73 -9.74
CA ALA A 163 -3.34 -3.13 -11.07
C ALA A 163 -4.33 -1.96 -11.10
N ALA A 164 -5.49 -2.12 -10.43
CA ALA A 164 -6.48 -1.04 -10.31
C ALA A 164 -5.92 0.17 -9.56
N VAL A 165 -5.19 -0.04 -8.45
CA VAL A 165 -4.52 1.04 -7.69
C VAL A 165 -3.49 1.76 -8.57
N SER A 166 -2.70 1.05 -9.37
CA SER A 166 -1.70 1.64 -10.26
C SER A 166 -2.35 2.54 -11.30
N CYS A 167 -3.37 2.03 -12.00
CA CYS A 167 -4.12 2.78 -12.99
C CYS A 167 -4.81 4.03 -12.38
N PHE A 168 -5.45 3.86 -11.22
CA PHE A 168 -6.10 4.96 -10.51
C PHE A 168 -5.11 6.06 -10.10
N THR A 169 -3.93 5.68 -9.61
CA THR A 169 -2.89 6.63 -9.19
C THR A 169 -2.34 7.42 -10.37
N GLU A 170 -2.17 6.78 -11.52
CA GLU A 170 -1.74 7.45 -12.75
C GLU A 170 -2.78 8.47 -13.22
N ALA A 171 -4.07 8.09 -13.22
CA ALA A 171 -5.16 9.01 -13.54
C ALA A 171 -5.20 10.20 -12.57
N LEU A 172 -5.03 9.97 -11.26
CA LEU A 172 -4.97 11.03 -10.25
C LEU A 172 -3.80 11.99 -10.49
N ALA A 173 -2.61 11.47 -10.78
CA ALA A 173 -1.44 12.28 -11.07
C ALA A 173 -1.66 13.17 -12.31
N HIS A 174 -2.24 12.63 -13.38
CA HIS A 174 -2.60 13.40 -14.57
C HIS A 174 -3.61 14.51 -14.26
N GLN A 175 -4.60 14.25 -13.39
CA GLN A 175 -5.57 15.28 -12.99
C GLN A 175 -4.88 16.41 -12.21
N PHE A 176 -3.97 16.13 -11.30
CA PHE A 176 -3.21 17.16 -10.59
C PHE A 176 -2.40 18.03 -11.55
N VAL A 177 -1.75 17.42 -12.53
CA VAL A 177 -1.02 18.17 -13.58
C VAL A 177 -1.97 19.03 -14.43
N ALA A 178 -3.08 18.45 -14.88
CA ALA A 178 -4.04 19.12 -15.76
C ALA A 178 -4.72 20.33 -15.09
N THR A 179 -4.93 20.26 -13.76
CA THR A 179 -5.56 21.34 -12.99
C THR A 179 -4.55 22.35 -12.40
N GLY A 180 -3.25 22.11 -12.56
CA GLY A 180 -2.20 22.93 -11.95
C GLY A 180 -2.20 22.86 -10.42
N ALA A 181 -2.65 21.74 -9.86
CA ALA A 181 -2.71 21.55 -8.41
C ALA A 181 -1.29 21.57 -7.78
N SER A 182 -1.23 22.06 -6.53
CA SER A 182 -0.02 21.98 -5.70
C SER A 182 0.27 20.56 -5.18
N LEU A 183 -0.58 19.60 -5.52
CA LEU A 183 -0.47 18.21 -5.12
C LEU A 183 0.26 17.36 -6.17
N LYS A 184 0.95 16.34 -5.68
CA LYS A 184 1.53 15.26 -6.49
C LYS A 184 0.94 13.92 -6.08
N ALA A 185 0.98 12.93 -6.98
CA ALA A 185 0.66 11.55 -6.65
C ALA A 185 1.80 10.64 -7.06
N SER A 186 2.03 9.58 -6.25
CA SER A 186 3.00 8.52 -6.55
C SER A 186 2.37 7.16 -6.34
N VAL A 187 2.74 6.22 -7.20
CA VAL A 187 2.50 4.80 -6.98
C VAL A 187 3.75 4.17 -6.35
N LEU A 188 3.55 3.47 -5.24
CA LEU A 188 4.60 2.73 -4.56
C LEU A 188 4.53 1.24 -4.96
N TYR A 189 5.63 0.71 -5.47
CA TYR A 189 5.87 -0.72 -5.67
C TYR A 189 6.93 -1.19 -4.67
N PRO A 190 6.51 -1.68 -3.49
CA PRO A 190 7.46 -2.19 -2.50
C PRO A 190 8.26 -3.37 -3.08
N GLY A 191 9.57 -3.37 -2.86
CA GLY A 191 10.47 -4.36 -3.44
C GLY A 191 11.82 -4.36 -2.73
N GLY A 192 12.85 -4.90 -3.41
CA GLY A 192 14.20 -5.04 -2.88
C GLY A 192 14.42 -6.35 -2.12
N GLY A 193 13.45 -7.27 -2.12
CA GLY A 193 13.52 -8.55 -1.45
C GLY A 193 12.20 -8.98 -0.82
N LEU A 194 12.26 -9.93 0.09
CA LEU A 194 11.11 -10.48 0.78
C LEU A 194 10.69 -9.57 1.95
N LEU A 195 9.41 -9.25 2.03
CA LEU A 195 8.84 -8.33 2.99
C LEU A 195 8.11 -9.09 4.11
N ASP A 196 8.62 -9.00 5.35
CA ASP A 196 7.93 -9.54 6.52
C ASP A 196 6.91 -8.54 7.05
N THR A 197 5.67 -8.73 6.67
CA THR A 197 4.58 -7.79 6.98
C THR A 197 3.33 -8.50 7.48
N GLY A 198 2.40 -7.75 8.08
CA GLY A 198 1.09 -8.24 8.47
C GLY A 198 0.23 -8.79 7.31
N LEU A 199 0.66 -8.60 6.06
CA LEU A 199 0.00 -9.11 4.87
C LEU A 199 -0.10 -10.64 4.86
N TRP A 200 0.92 -11.33 5.39
CA TRP A 200 0.96 -12.80 5.50
C TRP A 200 -0.15 -13.37 6.38
N THR A 201 -0.62 -12.59 7.35
CA THR A 201 -1.66 -12.97 8.31
C THR A 201 -2.92 -12.09 8.18
N ALA A 202 -3.12 -11.43 7.05
CA ALA A 202 -4.20 -10.48 6.84
C ALA A 202 -5.60 -11.06 7.11
N GLN A 203 -5.78 -12.38 6.96
CA GLN A 203 -7.06 -13.07 7.20
C GLN A 203 -7.63 -12.83 8.61
N ARG A 204 -6.82 -12.50 9.61
CA ARG A 204 -7.28 -12.17 10.97
C ARG A 204 -8.22 -10.95 11.01
N ASN A 205 -8.12 -10.07 10.00
CA ASN A 205 -8.94 -8.85 9.88
C ASN A 205 -10.09 -9.01 8.88
N ARG A 206 -10.35 -10.24 8.41
CA ARG A 206 -11.45 -10.49 7.48
C ARG A 206 -12.77 -10.40 8.22
N PRO A 207 -13.73 -9.56 7.77
CA PRO A 207 -15.04 -9.45 8.38
C PRO A 207 -15.82 -10.77 8.30
N ALA A 208 -16.59 -11.08 9.34
CA ALA A 208 -17.35 -12.34 9.42
C ALA A 208 -18.35 -12.51 8.25
N GLU A 209 -18.98 -11.44 7.81
CA GLU A 209 -19.92 -11.43 6.69
C GLU A 209 -19.25 -11.69 5.33
N LEU A 210 -17.92 -11.51 5.25
CA LEU A 210 -17.13 -11.81 4.06
C LEU A 210 -16.31 -13.09 4.20
N GLU A 211 -16.54 -13.89 5.24
CA GLU A 211 -15.90 -15.20 5.38
C GLU A 211 -16.21 -16.11 4.17
N ARG A 212 -15.32 -17.05 3.92
CA ARG A 212 -15.52 -18.05 2.88
C ARG A 212 -16.57 -19.06 3.31
N THR A 213 -17.38 -19.48 2.35
CA THR A 213 -18.36 -20.55 2.56
C THR A 213 -17.71 -21.94 2.53
N LYS A 214 -16.56 -22.06 1.85
CA LYS A 214 -15.78 -23.30 1.74
C LYS A 214 -14.37 -23.09 2.30
N PRO A 215 -13.92 -23.96 3.21
CA PRO A 215 -12.54 -23.91 3.68
C PRO A 215 -11.56 -23.98 2.50
N ARG A 216 -10.50 -23.16 2.54
CA ARG A 216 -9.41 -23.29 1.59
C ARG A 216 -8.49 -24.42 2.04
N PRO A 217 -8.06 -25.34 1.17
CA PRO A 217 -7.03 -26.29 1.53
C PRO A 217 -5.78 -25.56 2.04
N PRO A 218 -5.11 -26.07 3.08
CA PRO A 218 -3.82 -25.53 3.48
C PRO A 218 -2.87 -25.53 2.28
N ALA A 219 -2.29 -24.36 1.96
CA ALA A 219 -1.26 -24.26 0.94
C ALA A 219 0.11 -24.15 1.63
N PRO A 220 1.15 -24.82 1.13
CA PRO A 220 2.52 -24.62 1.62
C PRO A 220 2.92 -23.15 1.47
N GLY A 221 3.64 -22.59 2.46
CA GLY A 221 4.12 -21.22 2.38
C GLY A 221 3.06 -20.16 2.68
N THR A 222 2.10 -20.47 3.55
CA THR A 222 1.06 -19.52 3.99
C THR A 222 1.56 -18.48 4.99
N THR A 223 2.67 -18.74 5.66
CA THR A 223 3.35 -17.78 6.54
C THR A 223 4.64 -17.27 5.91
N PHE A 224 5.10 -16.10 6.36
CA PHE A 224 6.41 -15.55 5.95
C PHE A 224 7.55 -16.57 6.13
N ALA A 225 7.61 -17.20 7.31
CA ALA A 225 8.67 -18.16 7.64
C ALA A 225 8.63 -19.40 6.73
N GLU A 226 7.45 -19.95 6.47
CA GLU A 226 7.29 -21.10 5.56
C GLU A 226 7.66 -20.75 4.12
N PHE A 227 7.24 -19.58 3.65
CA PHE A 227 7.55 -19.12 2.30
C PHE A 227 9.06 -18.88 2.14
N LYS A 228 9.68 -18.18 3.09
CA LYS A 228 11.14 -17.98 3.12
C LYS A 228 11.87 -19.30 3.08
N ALA A 229 11.50 -20.25 3.96
CA ALA A 229 12.13 -21.59 4.00
C ALA A 229 11.96 -22.36 2.68
N SER A 230 10.82 -22.21 2.01
CA SER A 230 10.58 -22.85 0.71
C SER A 230 11.48 -22.32 -0.40
N LEU A 231 11.76 -21.01 -0.41
CA LEU A 231 12.67 -20.38 -1.35
C LEU A 231 14.12 -20.81 -1.09
N GLU A 232 14.54 -20.83 0.18
CA GLU A 232 15.88 -21.30 0.58
C GLU A 232 16.10 -22.78 0.21
N ALA A 233 15.10 -23.63 0.44
CA ALA A 233 15.13 -25.02 0.05
C ALA A 233 15.20 -25.22 -1.48
N ALA A 234 14.66 -24.27 -2.25
CA ALA A 234 14.79 -24.22 -3.71
C ALA A 234 16.14 -23.66 -4.19
N GLY A 235 17.09 -23.38 -3.29
CA GLY A 235 18.42 -22.86 -3.60
C GLY A 235 18.42 -21.38 -4.00
N ARG A 236 17.37 -20.61 -3.65
CA ARG A 236 17.34 -19.17 -3.88
C ARG A 236 17.99 -18.42 -2.72
N ASP A 237 18.77 -17.41 -3.03
CA ASP A 237 19.25 -16.45 -2.05
C ASP A 237 18.09 -15.52 -1.69
N VAL A 238 17.75 -15.43 -0.39
CA VAL A 238 16.60 -14.68 0.10
C VAL A 238 17.07 -13.50 0.95
N THR A 239 16.95 -12.31 0.39
CA THR A 239 17.13 -11.07 1.13
C THR A 239 15.82 -10.68 1.79
N VAL A 240 15.82 -10.49 3.12
CA VAL A 240 14.71 -9.90 3.86
C VAL A 240 14.93 -8.40 3.96
N VAL A 241 13.93 -7.64 3.55
CA VAL A 241 14.02 -6.18 3.51
C VAL A 241 13.89 -5.59 4.92
N ASP A 242 14.78 -4.69 5.27
CA ASP A 242 14.59 -3.80 6.41
C ASP A 242 13.49 -2.77 6.08
N LEU A 243 12.34 -2.88 6.76
CA LEU A 243 11.16 -2.04 6.47
C LEU A 243 11.40 -0.57 6.83
N ARG A 244 12.30 -0.26 7.75
CA ARG A 244 12.70 1.11 8.06
C ARG A 244 13.52 1.72 6.92
N GLU A 245 14.46 0.98 6.37
CA GLU A 245 15.19 1.40 5.17
C GLU A 245 14.28 1.56 3.95
N LEU A 246 13.28 0.68 3.83
CA LEU A 246 12.24 0.83 2.82
C LEU A 246 11.46 2.15 3.02
N GLY A 247 11.08 2.48 4.26
CA GLY A 247 10.44 3.76 4.58
C GLY A 247 11.29 4.95 4.15
N ARG A 248 12.59 4.95 4.48
CA ARG A 248 13.53 6.00 4.03
C ARG A 248 13.65 6.07 2.51
N PHE A 249 13.65 4.92 1.84
CA PHE A 249 13.64 4.86 0.38
C PHE A 249 12.38 5.51 -0.21
N VAL A 250 11.21 5.22 0.37
CA VAL A 250 9.94 5.82 -0.04
C VAL A 250 9.99 7.35 0.10
N LEU A 251 10.48 7.86 1.22
CA LEU A 251 10.57 9.31 1.45
C LEU A 251 11.56 10.00 0.48
N ARG A 252 12.66 9.34 0.11
CA ARG A 252 13.54 9.86 -0.95
C ARG A 252 12.78 10.04 -2.27
N GLY A 253 11.95 9.06 -2.66
CA GLY A 253 11.11 9.17 -3.85
C GLY A 253 10.09 10.30 -3.77
N VAL A 254 9.42 10.44 -2.61
CA VAL A 254 8.47 11.54 -2.35
C VAL A 254 9.16 12.90 -2.45
N LYS A 255 10.31 13.08 -1.80
CA LYS A 255 11.10 14.33 -1.86
C LYS A 255 11.55 14.66 -3.28
N ALA A 256 11.94 13.66 -4.05
CA ALA A 256 12.29 13.80 -5.47
C ALA A 256 11.08 14.05 -6.39
N GLY A 257 9.86 13.90 -5.88
CA GLY A 257 8.63 14.04 -6.66
C GLY A 257 8.46 12.95 -7.73
N GLN A 258 8.99 11.76 -7.50
CA GLN A 258 8.89 10.63 -8.42
C GLN A 258 7.45 10.14 -8.50
N PHE A 259 6.93 9.89 -9.71
CA PHE A 259 5.63 9.25 -9.87
C PHE A 259 5.67 7.76 -9.50
N VAL A 260 6.70 7.04 -9.94
CA VAL A 260 6.92 5.64 -9.56
C VAL A 260 8.00 5.57 -8.50
N ILE A 261 7.66 5.03 -7.34
CA ILE A 261 8.60 4.74 -6.26
C ILE A 261 8.71 3.22 -6.15
N GLY A 262 9.85 2.66 -6.51
CA GLY A 262 10.06 1.21 -6.52
C GLY A 262 11.53 0.86 -6.73
N HIS A 263 11.88 -0.36 -6.31
CA HIS A 263 13.18 -0.96 -6.60
C HIS A 263 13.13 -1.60 -8.00
N ASP A 264 14.30 -1.82 -8.58
CA ASP A 264 14.48 -2.60 -9.81
C ASP A 264 13.63 -2.12 -11.00
N LEU A 265 13.50 -0.78 -11.15
CA LEU A 265 12.69 -0.17 -12.21
C LEU A 265 13.18 -0.52 -13.62
N ASP A 266 14.47 -0.84 -13.79
CA ASP A 266 15.01 -1.28 -15.07
C ASP A 266 14.48 -2.67 -15.44
N GLU A 267 14.42 -3.61 -14.50
CA GLU A 267 13.82 -4.93 -14.71
C GLU A 267 12.31 -4.82 -14.95
N ALA A 268 11.63 -3.99 -14.16
CA ALA A 268 10.21 -3.69 -14.35
C ALA A 268 9.94 -3.10 -15.76
N GLY A 269 10.81 -2.20 -16.23
CA GLY A 269 10.76 -1.64 -17.58
C GLY A 269 10.90 -2.70 -18.66
N GLN A 270 11.83 -3.65 -18.53
CA GLN A 270 12.01 -4.74 -19.47
C GLN A 270 10.76 -5.64 -19.54
N LEU A 271 10.15 -5.96 -18.39
CA LEU A 271 8.90 -6.73 -18.31
C LEU A 271 7.74 -6.01 -19.00
N LEU A 272 7.62 -4.70 -18.78
CA LEU A 272 6.58 -3.88 -19.41
C LEU A 272 6.77 -3.78 -20.93
N HIS A 273 8.00 -3.63 -21.43
CA HIS A 273 8.29 -3.66 -22.87
C HIS A 273 7.93 -5.01 -23.49
N ALA A 274 8.37 -6.12 -22.88
CA ALA A 274 8.02 -7.45 -23.37
C ALA A 274 6.51 -7.70 -23.38
N ARG A 275 5.80 -7.18 -22.37
CA ARG A 275 4.33 -7.24 -22.28
C ARG A 275 3.68 -6.42 -23.40
N ALA A 276 4.15 -5.21 -23.66
CA ALA A 276 3.62 -4.35 -24.72
C ALA A 276 3.83 -5.00 -26.11
N ASP A 277 4.99 -5.58 -26.36
CA ASP A 277 5.31 -6.27 -27.61
C ASP A 277 4.41 -7.49 -27.86
N ALA A 278 4.16 -8.30 -26.82
CA ALA A 278 3.24 -9.44 -26.92
C ALA A 278 1.80 -8.99 -27.22
N ILE A 279 1.33 -7.95 -26.51
CA ILE A 279 -0.03 -7.40 -26.74
C ILE A 279 -0.17 -6.85 -28.16
N ALA A 280 0.84 -6.14 -28.67
CA ALA A 280 0.83 -5.60 -30.03
C ALA A 280 0.75 -6.69 -31.10
N LYS A 281 1.23 -7.89 -30.80
CA LYS A 281 1.14 -9.09 -31.67
C LYS A 281 -0.13 -9.92 -31.45
N GLY A 282 -0.97 -9.58 -30.47
CA GLY A 282 -2.12 -10.39 -30.07
C GLY A 282 -1.75 -11.67 -29.32
N GLU A 283 -0.56 -11.73 -28.76
CA GLU A 283 -0.04 -12.89 -28.02
C GLU A 283 -0.26 -12.75 -26.51
N LEU A 284 -0.33 -13.87 -25.79
CA LEU A 284 -0.38 -13.87 -24.34
C LEU A 284 0.98 -13.42 -23.78
N PRO A 285 1.05 -12.30 -23.02
CA PRO A 285 2.29 -11.89 -22.37
C PRO A 285 2.78 -12.94 -21.37
N SER A 286 4.11 -13.07 -21.23
CA SER A 286 4.68 -13.89 -20.18
C SER A 286 4.23 -13.41 -18.80
N ALA A 287 3.89 -14.35 -17.92
CA ALA A 287 3.63 -14.05 -16.52
C ALA A 287 4.94 -13.63 -15.82
N ALA A 288 4.80 -12.85 -14.74
CA ALA A 288 5.94 -12.60 -13.87
C ALA A 288 6.55 -13.93 -13.40
N ARG A 289 7.86 -14.04 -13.46
CA ARG A 289 8.55 -15.21 -12.87
C ARG A 289 8.58 -15.02 -11.37
N ILE A 290 7.88 -15.89 -10.66
CA ILE A 290 7.95 -16.00 -9.20
C ILE A 290 9.28 -16.61 -8.79
#